data_a5c87bb2f0e88fae06fe73bf73b6c48c
#
_entry.id   a5c87bb2f0e88fae06fe73bf73b6c48c
#
_cell.length_a   1.000
_cell.length_b   1.000
_cell.length_c   1.000
_cell.angle_alpha   90.00
_cell.angle_beta   90.00
_cell.angle_gamma   90.00
#
_symmetry.space_group_name_H-M   'P 1'
#
loop_
_entity.id
_entity.type
_entity.pdbx_description
1 polymer ?
#
loop_
_entity_poly.entity_id
_entity_poly.type
_entity_poly.pdbx_seq_one_letter_code
_entity_poly.pdbx_strand_id
1 'polypeptide(L)'
;EEYTFKASGKLYSKDSKNTLTFGTEYKHQYLQWIDITSPWIGAPIQLSDGSYSQSYRLGELSDIWQVSPTSGSFYVSDKYKFLGLVAIIGGRFEYWAPGKFVDDAVANPASPIRDEIRASYLENTVKFAGKRYKLRFLPKVSASFPVKENQVLYFTYGHSTVLPHPSYVYTGLDPQFTDRSTLSYLGNPDLDPEVDISYEVGLKSQITSNDALNVSAFWKDKYDFITSASVQVKDVTGRDVSRTIRINSDYARIRGLEATYIKRVKRWFRGQLSVAYMTATGQSASASETIKEILNTGNREDTKEYPLPWDRPLDIKFNTLFLLNNDSGLFNVPWLNKMKLYVEGNYRSGLRYTPYDFVGYEQYSGRPIYEVSTDPNERYSLIGKDWLWFDLNFYKWWSFKKVELAWTIEITNILNNQNPAIINPVTGRAYQYGDPVPTEWRDPIFNDPRDPRSDNQPPDNPARYMAQRHIMTGISVKFK
;
A
#
# COMPACT_ATOMS: atom_id res chain seq x y z
N GLU A 1 3.79 0.08 -22.16
CA GLU A 1 4.35 1.37 -22.56
C GLU A 1 3.50 2.52 -22.03
N GLU A 2 4.13 3.65 -21.69
CA GLU A 2 3.46 4.84 -21.16
C GLU A 2 4.00 6.10 -21.80
N TYR A 3 3.09 6.95 -22.27
CA TYR A 3 3.40 8.27 -22.79
C TYR A 3 2.77 9.32 -21.89
N THR A 4 3.58 10.20 -21.31
CA THR A 4 3.12 11.26 -20.42
C THR A 4 3.51 12.64 -20.96
N PHE A 5 2.54 13.52 -21.12
CA PHE A 5 2.74 14.93 -21.42
C PHE A 5 2.33 15.78 -20.24
N LYS A 6 3.19 16.71 -19.82
CA LYS A 6 2.90 17.68 -18.74
C LYS A 6 3.26 19.09 -19.18
N ALA A 7 2.38 20.03 -18.90
CA ALA A 7 2.64 21.46 -19.08
C ALA A 7 2.15 22.23 -17.86
N SER A 8 2.93 23.22 -17.41
CA SER A 8 2.53 24.07 -16.28
C SER A 8 3.05 25.48 -16.44
N GLY A 9 2.33 26.43 -15.84
CA GLY A 9 2.68 27.84 -15.83
C GLY A 9 2.45 28.48 -14.46
N LYS A 10 3.14 29.59 -14.23
CA LYS A 10 2.95 30.42 -13.04
C LYS A 10 2.84 31.88 -13.45
N LEU A 11 1.85 32.55 -12.88
CA LEU A 11 1.65 33.99 -13.03
C LEU A 11 1.79 34.66 -11.65
N TYR A 12 2.55 35.72 -11.62
CA TYR A 12 2.80 36.50 -10.39
C TYR A 12 2.08 37.84 -10.49
N SER A 13 1.38 38.24 -9.44
CA SER A 13 0.86 39.58 -9.35
C SER A 13 1.98 40.62 -9.22
N LYS A 14 1.75 41.87 -9.64
CA LYS A 14 2.75 42.92 -9.57
C LYS A 14 3.22 43.22 -8.15
N ASP A 15 2.35 43.03 -7.16
CA ASP A 15 2.64 43.23 -5.73
C ASP A 15 3.21 41.97 -5.06
N SER A 16 3.46 40.88 -5.83
CA SER A 16 3.95 39.55 -5.37
C SER A 16 3.12 38.91 -4.27
N LYS A 17 1.87 39.38 -4.04
CA LYS A 17 0.95 38.78 -3.06
C LYS A 17 0.30 37.51 -3.59
N ASN A 18 -0.05 37.47 -4.88
CA ASN A 18 -0.67 36.34 -5.52
C ASN A 18 0.28 35.59 -6.44
N THR A 19 0.18 34.27 -6.44
CA THR A 19 0.87 33.40 -7.39
C THR A 19 -0.14 32.38 -7.89
N LEU A 20 -0.66 32.62 -9.10
CA LEU A 20 -1.53 31.68 -9.79
C LEU A 20 -0.66 30.59 -10.45
N THR A 21 -0.93 29.36 -10.12
CA THR A 21 -0.30 28.17 -10.74
C THR A 21 -1.37 27.37 -11.45
N PHE A 22 -1.11 26.99 -12.69
CA PHE A 22 -2.01 26.17 -13.47
C PHE A 22 -1.23 25.15 -14.31
N GLY A 23 -1.89 24.09 -14.72
CA GLY A 23 -1.24 23.10 -15.58
C GLY A 23 -2.18 21.99 -16.00
N THR A 24 -1.65 21.15 -16.87
CA THR A 24 -2.32 19.97 -17.40
C THR A 24 -1.37 18.80 -17.44
N GLU A 25 -1.93 17.63 -17.29
CA GLU A 25 -1.27 16.34 -17.48
C GLU A 25 -2.13 15.48 -18.40
N TYR A 26 -1.50 14.81 -19.33
CA TYR A 26 -2.09 13.80 -20.20
C TYR A 26 -1.22 12.56 -20.17
N LYS A 27 -1.83 11.40 -19.92
CA LYS A 27 -1.16 10.11 -19.84
C LYS A 27 -1.91 9.11 -20.73
N HIS A 28 -1.19 8.43 -21.58
CA HIS A 28 -1.68 7.32 -22.39
C HIS A 28 -0.83 6.09 -22.12
N GLN A 29 -1.48 4.97 -21.84
CA GLN A 29 -0.81 3.72 -21.51
C GLN A 29 -1.19 2.62 -22.50
N TYR A 30 -0.23 1.76 -22.80
CA TYR A 30 -0.45 0.45 -23.43
C TYR A 30 -0.19 -0.63 -22.39
N LEU A 31 -1.25 -1.34 -22.03
CA LEU A 31 -1.20 -2.42 -21.04
C LEU A 31 -1.56 -3.73 -21.71
N GLN A 32 -0.79 -4.76 -21.44
CA GLN A 32 -1.03 -6.12 -21.86
C GLN A 32 -1.03 -7.03 -20.64
N TRP A 33 -2.03 -7.87 -20.55
CA TRP A 33 -2.13 -8.93 -19.56
C TRP A 33 -2.15 -10.26 -20.27
N ILE A 34 -1.31 -11.18 -19.83
CA ILE A 34 -1.27 -12.55 -20.33
C ILE A 34 -1.18 -13.45 -19.10
N ASP A 35 -2.26 -14.13 -18.80
CA ASP A 35 -2.34 -15.10 -17.73
C ASP A 35 -2.70 -16.46 -18.34
N ILE A 36 -1.78 -17.37 -18.33
CA ILE A 36 -1.92 -18.74 -18.88
C ILE A 36 -1.33 -19.71 -17.88
N THR A 37 -2.18 -20.35 -17.09
CA THR A 37 -1.72 -21.29 -16.05
C THR A 37 -1.38 -22.68 -16.60
N SER A 38 -2.09 -23.15 -17.63
CA SER A 38 -1.86 -24.45 -18.24
C SER A 38 -1.69 -24.32 -19.76
N PRO A 39 -0.52 -23.86 -20.23
CA PRO A 39 -0.33 -23.53 -21.65
C PRO A 39 -0.39 -24.74 -22.58
N TRP A 40 -0.23 -25.97 -22.06
CA TRP A 40 -0.23 -27.22 -22.83
C TRP A 40 -1.23 -28.20 -22.26
N ILE A 41 -2.28 -28.51 -23.00
CA ILE A 41 -3.28 -29.52 -22.61
C ILE A 41 -3.21 -30.77 -23.48
N GLY A 42 -2.13 -30.99 -24.22
CA GLY A 42 -1.97 -32.11 -25.12
C GLY A 42 -2.43 -31.83 -26.56
N ALA A 43 -2.52 -32.88 -27.37
CA ALA A 43 -2.97 -32.77 -28.76
C ALA A 43 -4.47 -32.44 -28.83
N PRO A 44 -4.93 -31.70 -29.85
CA PRO A 44 -6.35 -31.44 -30.06
C PRO A 44 -7.15 -32.75 -30.08
N ILE A 45 -8.26 -32.81 -29.38
CA ILE A 45 -9.14 -33.99 -29.40
C ILE A 45 -10.02 -33.86 -30.66
N GLN A 46 -10.03 -34.92 -31.47
CA GLN A 46 -10.95 -35.05 -32.57
C GLN A 46 -12.36 -35.31 -32.04
N LEU A 47 -13.30 -34.46 -32.40
CA LEU A 47 -14.71 -34.60 -32.03
C LEU A 47 -15.38 -35.68 -32.91
N SER A 48 -16.57 -36.14 -32.50
CA SER A 48 -17.33 -37.18 -33.21
C SER A 48 -17.77 -36.80 -34.62
N ASP A 49 -17.77 -35.51 -34.94
CA ASP A 49 -18.05 -34.95 -36.28
C ASP A 49 -16.79 -34.80 -37.15
N GLY A 50 -15.63 -35.26 -36.67
CA GLY A 50 -14.36 -35.16 -37.35
C GLY A 50 -13.66 -33.82 -37.20
N SER A 51 -14.25 -32.84 -36.54
CA SER A 51 -13.63 -31.56 -36.20
C SER A 51 -12.69 -31.68 -35.00
N TYR A 52 -11.83 -30.69 -34.81
CA TYR A 52 -10.97 -30.61 -33.63
C TYR A 52 -11.42 -29.53 -32.67
N SER A 53 -11.41 -29.85 -31.39
CA SER A 53 -11.71 -28.86 -30.34
C SER A 53 -10.69 -27.73 -30.37
N GLN A 54 -11.14 -26.48 -30.50
CA GLN A 54 -10.26 -25.31 -30.50
C GLN A 54 -9.75 -24.90 -29.10
N SER A 55 -10.34 -25.45 -28.04
CA SER A 55 -10.01 -25.09 -26.66
C SER A 55 -8.58 -25.46 -26.24
N TYR A 56 -7.89 -26.25 -27.01
CA TYR A 56 -6.57 -26.77 -26.68
C TYR A 56 -5.38 -25.90 -27.05
N ARG A 57 -5.64 -24.77 -27.71
CA ARG A 57 -4.54 -23.89 -28.16
C ARG A 57 -4.08 -22.87 -27.11
N LEU A 58 -4.92 -22.57 -26.10
CA LEU A 58 -4.67 -21.49 -25.14
C LEU A 58 -4.63 -21.94 -23.68
N GLY A 59 -4.66 -23.23 -23.37
CA GLY A 59 -4.75 -23.71 -21.99
C GLY A 59 -6.16 -23.58 -21.40
N GLU A 60 -6.44 -24.31 -20.32
CA GLU A 60 -7.78 -24.28 -19.67
C GLU A 60 -8.01 -23.01 -18.88
N LEU A 61 -6.96 -22.47 -18.30
CA LEU A 61 -7.03 -21.26 -17.48
C LEU A 61 -6.21 -20.18 -18.17
N SER A 62 -6.88 -19.24 -18.80
CA SER A 62 -6.24 -18.11 -19.47
C SER A 62 -7.12 -16.87 -19.44
N ASP A 63 -6.50 -15.71 -19.25
CA ASP A 63 -7.10 -14.39 -19.40
C ASP A 63 -6.11 -13.50 -20.15
N ILE A 64 -6.50 -13.07 -21.32
CA ILE A 64 -5.64 -12.27 -22.20
C ILE A 64 -6.39 -11.02 -22.63
N TRP A 65 -5.82 -9.85 -22.31
CA TRP A 65 -6.36 -8.59 -22.79
C TRP A 65 -5.25 -7.59 -23.08
N GLN A 66 -5.53 -6.70 -24.02
CA GLN A 66 -4.69 -5.57 -24.38
C GLN A 66 -5.54 -4.31 -24.42
N VAL A 67 -5.14 -3.32 -23.65
CA VAL A 67 -5.94 -2.10 -23.41
C VAL A 67 -5.09 -0.85 -23.50
N SER A 68 -5.74 0.26 -23.82
CA SER A 68 -5.09 1.56 -23.96
C SER A 68 -5.84 2.62 -23.16
N PRO A 69 -5.77 2.58 -21.81
CA PRO A 69 -6.38 3.60 -20.97
C PRO A 69 -5.71 4.95 -21.15
N THR A 70 -6.51 5.98 -20.92
CA THR A 70 -6.06 7.37 -20.97
C THR A 70 -6.49 8.06 -19.68
N SER A 71 -5.59 8.79 -19.05
CA SER A 71 -5.90 9.60 -17.88
C SER A 71 -5.22 10.96 -17.97
N GLY A 72 -5.66 11.88 -17.13
CA GLY A 72 -5.00 13.18 -17.05
C GLY A 72 -5.75 14.14 -16.14
N SER A 73 -5.31 15.40 -16.17
CA SER A 73 -5.89 16.41 -15.30
C SER A 73 -5.64 17.82 -15.80
N PHE A 74 -6.50 18.72 -15.34
CA PHE A 74 -6.28 20.17 -15.36
C PHE A 74 -6.33 20.68 -13.93
N TYR A 75 -5.43 21.56 -13.55
CA TYR A 75 -5.42 22.15 -12.22
C TYR A 75 -5.14 23.65 -12.25
N VAL A 76 -5.70 24.31 -11.26
CA VAL A 76 -5.45 25.72 -10.97
C VAL A 76 -5.39 25.92 -9.47
N SER A 77 -4.45 26.73 -9.01
CA SER A 77 -4.36 27.14 -7.61
C SER A 77 -3.80 28.54 -7.50
N ASP A 78 -4.36 29.34 -6.61
CA ASP A 78 -3.81 30.62 -6.22
C ASP A 78 -3.20 30.54 -4.82
N LYS A 79 -1.99 31.05 -4.70
CA LYS A 79 -1.29 31.25 -3.44
C LYS A 79 -1.32 32.73 -3.11
N TYR A 80 -2.05 33.07 -2.07
CA TYR A 80 -2.17 34.43 -1.55
C TYR A 80 -1.33 34.63 -0.30
N LYS A 81 -0.62 35.79 -0.23
CA LYS A 81 0.20 36.18 0.91
C LYS A 81 -0.26 37.56 1.43
N PHE A 82 -0.59 37.61 2.71
CA PHE A 82 -1.03 38.85 3.37
C PHE A 82 -0.67 38.84 4.85
N LEU A 83 0.09 39.85 5.32
CA LEU A 83 0.47 40.05 6.72
C LEU A 83 0.97 38.75 7.43
N GLY A 84 1.80 37.99 6.74
CA GLY A 84 2.30 36.70 7.25
C GLY A 84 1.39 35.50 6.98
N LEU A 85 0.10 35.69 6.74
CA LEU A 85 -0.80 34.66 6.26
C LEU A 85 -0.36 34.20 4.86
N VAL A 86 -0.29 32.89 4.66
CA VAL A 86 -0.17 32.28 3.35
C VAL A 86 -1.35 31.34 3.18
N ALA A 87 -2.23 31.65 2.24
CA ALA A 87 -3.35 30.80 1.86
C ALA A 87 -3.13 30.23 0.46
N ILE A 88 -3.52 28.98 0.23
CA ILE A 88 -3.55 28.35 -1.08
C ILE A 88 -4.95 27.78 -1.26
N ILE A 89 -5.61 28.20 -2.33
CA ILE A 89 -6.91 27.66 -2.72
C ILE A 89 -6.77 27.18 -4.17
N GLY A 90 -7.22 25.97 -4.44
CA GLY A 90 -7.14 25.41 -5.78
C GLY A 90 -8.07 24.25 -6.00
N GLY A 91 -8.12 23.82 -7.22
CA GLY A 91 -8.84 22.62 -7.64
C GLY A 91 -8.11 21.93 -8.76
N ARG A 92 -8.29 20.63 -8.80
CA ARG A 92 -7.81 19.77 -9.86
C ARG A 92 -9.01 19.02 -10.42
N PHE A 93 -9.13 19.03 -11.73
CA PHE A 93 -10.11 18.26 -12.47
C PHE A 93 -9.40 17.08 -13.09
N GLU A 94 -9.73 15.88 -12.68
CA GLU A 94 -9.16 14.64 -13.21
C GLU A 94 -10.13 13.94 -14.14
N TYR A 95 -9.58 13.29 -15.16
CA TYR A 95 -10.31 12.47 -16.09
C TYR A 95 -9.59 11.14 -16.32
N TRP A 96 -10.38 10.09 -16.48
CA TRP A 96 -9.90 8.75 -16.78
C TRP A 96 -10.84 8.04 -17.73
N ALA A 97 -10.27 7.47 -18.80
CA ALA A 97 -10.97 6.63 -19.77
C ALA A 97 -10.38 5.22 -19.71
N PRO A 98 -11.16 4.18 -19.33
CA PRO A 98 -10.72 2.79 -19.39
C PRO A 98 -10.33 2.35 -20.81
N GLY A 99 -10.91 2.95 -21.84
CA GLY A 99 -10.55 2.75 -23.23
C GLY A 99 -11.53 1.88 -23.99
N LYS A 100 -11.24 1.75 -25.31
CA LYS A 100 -12.12 1.09 -26.28
C LYS A 100 -12.51 -0.34 -25.90
N PHE A 101 -11.59 -1.11 -25.30
CA PHE A 101 -11.87 -2.48 -24.87
C PHE A 101 -13.07 -2.55 -23.91
N VAL A 102 -13.16 -1.64 -22.96
CA VAL A 102 -14.29 -1.55 -22.02
C VAL A 102 -15.56 -1.08 -22.74
N ASP A 103 -15.45 -0.04 -23.59
CA ASP A 103 -16.59 0.45 -24.35
C ASP A 103 -17.20 -0.65 -25.23
N ASP A 104 -16.37 -1.45 -25.90
CA ASP A 104 -16.78 -2.59 -26.72
C ASP A 104 -17.40 -3.71 -25.85
N ALA A 105 -16.80 -4.03 -24.71
CA ALA A 105 -17.34 -5.03 -23.79
C ALA A 105 -18.70 -4.62 -23.20
N VAL A 106 -18.88 -3.36 -22.83
CA VAL A 106 -20.17 -2.82 -22.39
C VAL A 106 -21.22 -2.86 -23.47
N ALA A 107 -20.83 -2.62 -24.72
CA ALA A 107 -21.74 -2.69 -25.87
C ALA A 107 -22.08 -4.13 -26.30
N ASN A 108 -21.26 -5.12 -25.96
CA ASN A 108 -21.43 -6.52 -26.33
C ASN A 108 -22.35 -7.26 -25.35
N PRO A 109 -23.54 -7.73 -25.77
CA PRO A 109 -24.44 -8.47 -24.90
C PRO A 109 -23.87 -9.81 -24.39
N ALA A 110 -22.88 -10.40 -25.10
CA ALA A 110 -22.25 -11.65 -24.71
C ALA A 110 -21.20 -11.48 -23.62
N SER A 111 -20.73 -10.26 -23.35
CA SER A 111 -19.80 -10.00 -22.24
C SER A 111 -20.51 -10.21 -20.90
N PRO A 112 -19.86 -10.78 -19.89
CA PRO A 112 -20.47 -11.13 -18.60
C PRO A 112 -20.65 -9.91 -17.69
N ILE A 113 -21.24 -8.86 -18.23
CA ILE A 113 -21.49 -7.59 -17.54
C ILE A 113 -23.00 -7.49 -17.31
N ARG A 114 -23.43 -7.30 -16.09
CA ARG A 114 -24.84 -7.11 -15.73
C ARG A 114 -25.40 -5.84 -16.34
N ASP A 115 -26.68 -5.84 -16.65
CA ASP A 115 -27.35 -4.70 -17.29
C ASP A 115 -27.32 -3.43 -16.42
N GLU A 116 -27.40 -3.61 -15.07
CA GLU A 116 -27.30 -2.49 -14.15
C GLU A 116 -25.92 -1.83 -14.19
N ILE A 117 -24.84 -2.63 -14.27
CA ILE A 117 -23.47 -2.12 -14.41
C ILE A 117 -23.26 -1.43 -15.74
N ARG A 118 -23.85 -1.98 -16.85
CA ARG A 118 -23.83 -1.34 -18.17
C ARG A 118 -24.53 0.01 -18.14
N ALA A 119 -25.73 0.07 -17.55
CA ALA A 119 -26.49 1.30 -17.42
C ALA A 119 -25.73 2.35 -16.59
N SER A 120 -25.22 1.94 -15.42
CA SER A 120 -24.44 2.79 -14.53
C SER A 120 -23.17 3.34 -15.20
N TYR A 121 -22.43 2.49 -15.91
CA TYR A 121 -21.24 2.93 -16.66
C TYR A 121 -21.60 3.98 -17.73
N LEU A 122 -22.71 3.78 -18.45
CA LEU A 122 -23.16 4.71 -19.48
C LEU A 122 -23.64 6.05 -18.91
N GLU A 123 -24.26 6.03 -17.73
CA GLU A 123 -24.72 7.21 -17.01
C GLU A 123 -23.57 7.99 -16.36
N ASN A 124 -22.64 7.29 -15.71
CA ASN A 124 -21.53 7.88 -14.97
C ASN A 124 -20.34 8.31 -15.84
N THR A 125 -20.40 8.10 -17.15
CA THR A 125 -19.34 8.46 -18.07
C THR A 125 -19.77 9.48 -19.10
N VAL A 126 -18.90 10.41 -19.45
CA VAL A 126 -19.11 11.39 -20.52
C VAL A 126 -18.39 10.93 -21.78
N LYS A 127 -19.13 10.82 -22.89
CA LYS A 127 -18.54 10.46 -24.19
C LYS A 127 -17.93 11.69 -24.86
N PHE A 128 -16.64 11.63 -25.14
CA PHE A 128 -15.90 12.67 -25.86
C PHE A 128 -14.86 12.06 -26.80
N ALA A 129 -14.76 12.55 -28.02
CA ALA A 129 -13.80 12.09 -29.03
C ALA A 129 -13.75 10.55 -29.19
N GLY A 130 -14.91 9.88 -29.13
CA GLY A 130 -15.03 8.44 -29.33
C GLY A 130 -14.70 7.58 -28.12
N LYS A 131 -14.33 8.17 -26.96
CA LYS A 131 -14.03 7.49 -25.70
C LYS A 131 -14.98 7.95 -24.60
N ARG A 132 -15.19 7.12 -23.59
CA ARG A 132 -15.93 7.46 -22.38
C ARG A 132 -14.99 7.78 -21.25
N TYR A 133 -15.28 8.86 -20.53
CA TYR A 133 -14.44 9.41 -19.46
C TYR A 133 -15.21 9.46 -18.15
N LYS A 134 -14.60 9.00 -17.07
CA LYS A 134 -14.96 9.32 -15.69
C LYS A 134 -14.26 10.61 -15.28
N LEU A 135 -14.96 11.47 -14.55
CA LEU A 135 -14.52 12.82 -14.22
C LEU A 135 -14.60 13.04 -12.72
N ARG A 136 -13.56 13.65 -12.13
CA ARG A 136 -13.52 13.99 -10.70
C ARG A 136 -12.98 15.40 -10.49
N PHE A 137 -13.61 16.12 -9.57
CA PHE A 137 -13.11 17.43 -9.09
C PHE A 137 -12.51 17.26 -7.70
N LEU A 138 -11.28 17.73 -7.51
CA LEU A 138 -10.48 17.56 -6.30
C LEU A 138 -10.11 18.93 -5.76
N PRO A 139 -10.84 19.44 -4.73
CA PRO A 139 -10.53 20.70 -4.08
C PRO A 139 -9.29 20.58 -3.20
N LYS A 140 -8.57 21.70 -3.04
CA LYS A 140 -7.47 21.84 -2.11
C LYS A 140 -7.49 23.21 -1.46
N VAL A 141 -7.41 23.22 -0.14
CA VAL A 141 -7.28 24.45 0.66
C VAL A 141 -6.14 24.26 1.65
N SER A 142 -5.28 25.25 1.76
CA SER A 142 -4.20 25.25 2.73
C SER A 142 -4.01 26.67 3.27
N ALA A 143 -3.84 26.81 4.55
CA ALA A 143 -3.58 28.09 5.19
C ALA A 143 -2.47 27.94 6.22
N SER A 144 -1.59 28.92 6.30
CA SER A 144 -0.60 29.00 7.37
C SER A 144 -0.42 30.46 7.80
N PHE A 145 -0.33 30.68 9.11
CA PHE A 145 -0.10 32.00 9.65
C PHE A 145 0.80 31.97 10.88
N PRO A 146 1.64 32.96 11.07
CA PRO A 146 2.48 33.06 12.24
C PRO A 146 1.62 33.45 13.47
N VAL A 147 1.67 32.63 14.51
CA VAL A 147 1.09 32.91 15.82
C VAL A 147 2.06 33.76 16.64
N LYS A 148 3.35 33.48 16.47
CA LYS A 148 4.49 34.23 17.00
C LYS A 148 5.60 34.25 15.95
N GLU A 149 6.65 35.04 16.18
CA GLU A 149 7.80 35.13 15.26
C GLU A 149 8.42 33.78 14.95
N ASN A 150 8.40 32.86 15.91
CA ASN A 150 9.00 31.51 15.82
C ASN A 150 7.96 30.39 15.78
N GLN A 151 6.68 30.69 15.58
CA GLN A 151 5.59 29.70 15.59
C GLN A 151 4.63 29.93 14.43
N VAL A 152 4.36 28.89 13.68
CA VAL A 152 3.44 28.90 12.54
C VAL A 152 2.39 27.83 12.75
N LEU A 153 1.13 28.22 12.81
CA LEU A 153 -0.02 27.33 12.73
C LEU A 153 -0.36 27.10 11.27
N TYR A 154 -0.68 25.87 10.90
CA TYR A 154 -1.12 25.55 9.55
C TYR A 154 -2.32 24.61 9.56
N PHE A 155 -3.07 24.70 8.49
CA PHE A 155 -4.20 23.82 8.17
C PHE A 155 -4.11 23.43 6.71
N THR A 156 -4.42 22.18 6.41
CA THR A 156 -4.49 21.64 5.04
C THR A 156 -5.73 20.77 4.90
N TYR A 157 -6.46 20.99 3.85
CA TYR A 157 -7.55 20.15 3.37
C TYR A 157 -7.35 19.86 1.91
N GLY A 158 -7.57 18.61 1.50
CA GLY A 158 -7.45 18.28 0.09
C GLY A 158 -7.96 16.89 -0.24
N HIS A 159 -8.36 16.73 -1.49
CA HIS A 159 -8.75 15.46 -2.08
C HIS A 159 -7.66 14.95 -3.01
N SER A 160 -7.52 13.64 -3.06
CA SER A 160 -6.71 12.91 -4.05
C SER A 160 -7.40 11.63 -4.46
N THR A 161 -7.05 11.08 -5.62
CA THR A 161 -7.64 9.87 -6.14
C THR A 161 -6.57 8.82 -6.44
N VAL A 162 -6.99 7.55 -6.40
CA VAL A 162 -6.20 6.40 -6.83
C VAL A 162 -7.00 5.63 -7.88
N LEU A 163 -6.45 5.47 -9.08
CA LEU A 163 -7.10 4.69 -10.13
C LEU A 163 -7.20 3.21 -9.76
N PRO A 164 -8.27 2.52 -10.15
CA PRO A 164 -8.39 1.08 -9.96
C PRO A 164 -7.23 0.33 -10.62
N HIS A 165 -6.82 -0.78 -10.00
CA HIS A 165 -5.85 -1.67 -10.63
C HIS A 165 -6.44 -2.20 -11.95
N PRO A 166 -5.66 -2.27 -13.05
CA PRO A 166 -6.18 -2.70 -14.36
C PRO A 166 -6.93 -4.03 -14.33
N SER A 167 -6.44 -5.03 -13.60
CA SER A 167 -7.12 -6.32 -13.50
C SER A 167 -8.53 -6.21 -12.89
N TYR A 168 -8.80 -5.21 -12.04
CA TYR A 168 -10.13 -4.99 -11.45
C TYR A 168 -11.15 -4.52 -12.48
N VAL A 169 -10.68 -3.92 -13.58
CA VAL A 169 -11.52 -3.33 -14.62
C VAL A 169 -11.68 -4.28 -15.81
N TYR A 170 -10.61 -4.99 -16.23
CA TYR A 170 -10.55 -5.64 -17.53
C TYR A 170 -10.68 -7.17 -17.50
N THR A 171 -10.42 -7.81 -16.36
CA THR A 171 -10.36 -9.28 -16.23
C THR A 171 -11.66 -9.94 -16.66
N GLY A 172 -11.58 -10.96 -17.50
CA GLY A 172 -12.69 -11.82 -17.90
C GLY A 172 -13.82 -11.13 -18.65
N LEU A 173 -13.67 -9.87 -19.09
CA LEU A 173 -14.70 -9.15 -19.84
C LEU A 173 -14.85 -9.62 -21.29
N ASP A 174 -13.83 -10.24 -21.88
CA ASP A 174 -13.93 -10.89 -23.17
C ASP A 174 -14.67 -12.22 -22.99
N PRO A 175 -15.80 -12.46 -23.69
CA PRO A 175 -16.56 -13.71 -23.60
C PRO A 175 -15.73 -14.96 -23.81
N GLN A 176 -14.66 -14.88 -24.61
CA GLN A 176 -13.76 -16.00 -24.87
C GLN A 176 -13.04 -16.49 -23.60
N PHE A 177 -12.75 -15.59 -22.66
CA PHE A 177 -11.95 -15.89 -21.45
C PHE A 177 -12.76 -15.85 -20.15
N THR A 178 -14.05 -15.54 -20.21
CA THR A 178 -14.90 -15.34 -19.01
C THR A 178 -14.82 -16.49 -18.00
N ASP A 179 -14.90 -17.74 -18.51
CA ASP A 179 -14.90 -18.94 -17.66
C ASP A 179 -13.52 -19.58 -17.52
N ARG A 180 -12.48 -18.93 -18.05
CA ARG A 180 -11.12 -19.46 -18.11
C ARG A 180 -10.10 -18.66 -17.32
N SER A 181 -10.48 -17.51 -16.78
CA SER A 181 -9.55 -16.70 -15.99
C SER A 181 -9.11 -17.44 -14.73
N THR A 182 -7.81 -17.39 -14.43
CA THR A 182 -7.25 -17.87 -13.16
C THR A 182 -7.62 -16.99 -11.99
N LEU A 183 -8.06 -15.76 -12.27
CA LEU A 183 -8.49 -14.83 -11.23
C LEU A 183 -9.92 -15.19 -10.78
N SER A 184 -10.12 -15.18 -9.47
CA SER A 184 -11.39 -15.55 -8.84
C SER A 184 -12.50 -14.51 -8.95
N TYR A 185 -12.30 -13.48 -9.78
CA TYR A 185 -13.26 -12.36 -9.96
C TYR A 185 -13.33 -11.93 -11.42
N LEU A 186 -14.44 -11.27 -11.77
CA LEU A 186 -14.61 -10.57 -13.04
C LEU A 186 -14.26 -9.09 -12.89
N GLY A 187 -13.79 -8.49 -13.97
CA GLY A 187 -13.60 -7.06 -14.08
C GLY A 187 -14.92 -6.29 -14.01
N ASN A 188 -14.85 -5.10 -13.47
CA ASN A 188 -16.00 -4.18 -13.42
C ASN A 188 -15.65 -2.89 -14.15
N PRO A 189 -16.25 -2.63 -15.32
CA PRO A 189 -16.00 -1.40 -16.08
C PRO A 189 -16.49 -0.13 -15.37
N ASP A 190 -17.44 -0.26 -14.44
CA ASP A 190 -18.01 0.88 -13.72
C ASP A 190 -17.24 1.28 -12.46
N LEU A 191 -16.08 0.68 -12.19
CA LEU A 191 -15.26 1.11 -11.06
C LEU A 191 -14.85 2.58 -11.17
N ASP A 192 -15.03 3.28 -10.07
CA ASP A 192 -14.52 4.64 -9.88
C ASP A 192 -13.13 4.65 -9.24
N PRO A 193 -12.32 5.69 -9.46
CA PRO A 193 -11.15 5.93 -8.65
C PRO A 193 -11.48 6.07 -7.18
N GLU A 194 -10.71 5.42 -6.31
CA GLU A 194 -10.81 5.63 -4.86
C GLU A 194 -10.48 7.09 -4.52
N VAL A 195 -11.15 7.65 -3.52
CA VAL A 195 -10.98 9.04 -3.11
C VAL A 195 -10.43 9.10 -1.69
N ASP A 196 -9.30 9.79 -1.52
CA ASP A 196 -8.75 10.13 -0.21
C ASP A 196 -9.05 11.60 0.11
N ILE A 197 -9.75 11.86 1.21
CA ILE A 197 -9.97 13.19 1.77
C ILE A 197 -9.11 13.34 3.01
N SER A 198 -8.24 14.34 3.04
CA SER A 198 -7.34 14.56 4.15
C SER A 198 -7.51 15.93 4.77
N TYR A 199 -7.50 15.94 6.09
CA TYR A 199 -7.48 17.13 6.95
C TYR A 199 -6.25 17.06 7.83
N GLU A 200 -5.52 18.14 7.93
CA GLU A 200 -4.38 18.26 8.83
C GLU A 200 -4.35 19.64 9.45
N VAL A 201 -4.13 19.67 10.75
CA VAL A 201 -3.84 20.91 11.49
C VAL A 201 -2.56 20.70 12.27
N GLY A 202 -1.66 21.66 12.25
CA GLY A 202 -0.38 21.49 12.95
C GLY A 202 0.26 22.82 13.32
N LEU A 203 1.17 22.73 14.29
CA LEU A 203 1.97 23.81 14.79
C LEU A 203 3.45 23.51 14.56
N LYS A 204 4.13 24.37 13.82
CA LYS A 204 5.60 24.35 13.69
C LYS A 204 6.16 25.41 14.61
N SER A 205 7.01 25.02 15.55
CA SER A 205 7.62 25.90 16.53
C SER A 205 9.14 25.75 16.51
N GLN A 206 9.83 26.85 16.33
CA GLN A 206 11.27 26.93 16.61
C GLN A 206 11.42 27.30 18.10
N ILE A 207 11.76 26.31 18.93
CA ILE A 207 11.86 26.49 20.39
C ILE A 207 13.09 27.32 20.73
N THR A 208 14.22 26.99 20.11
CA THR A 208 15.47 27.77 20.18
C THR A 208 16.07 27.89 18.79
N SER A 209 17.22 28.59 18.66
CA SER A 209 17.97 28.61 17.40
C SER A 209 18.40 27.22 16.91
N ASN A 210 18.41 26.23 17.80
CA ASN A 210 18.92 24.89 17.56
C ASN A 210 17.85 23.82 17.61
N ASP A 211 16.66 24.14 18.07
CA ASP A 211 15.58 23.16 18.34
C ASP A 211 14.30 23.59 17.61
N ALA A 212 13.67 22.62 16.96
CA ALA A 212 12.36 22.79 16.34
C ALA A 212 11.43 21.63 16.70
N LEU A 213 10.17 21.92 16.91
CA LEU A 213 9.09 20.97 17.14
C LEU A 213 7.98 21.20 16.13
N ASN A 214 7.54 20.14 15.50
CA ASN A 214 6.34 20.10 14.70
C ASN A 214 5.35 19.14 15.35
N VAL A 215 4.13 19.57 15.60
CA VAL A 215 3.04 18.72 16.10
C VAL A 215 1.86 18.90 15.15
N SER A 216 1.29 17.80 14.70
CA SER A 216 0.09 17.82 13.88
C SER A 216 -0.92 16.76 14.28
N ALA A 217 -2.18 17.06 14.05
CA ALA A 217 -3.29 16.13 14.07
C ALA A 217 -3.80 15.98 12.64
N PHE A 218 -4.09 14.76 12.26
CA PHE A 218 -4.62 14.47 10.94
C PHE A 218 -5.81 13.53 10.99
N TRP A 219 -6.66 13.68 9.99
CA TRP A 219 -7.79 12.82 9.70
C TRP A 219 -7.82 12.55 8.20
N LYS A 220 -7.90 11.29 7.82
CA LYS A 220 -8.03 10.87 6.42
C LYS A 220 -9.21 9.93 6.30
N ASP A 221 -10.13 10.24 5.40
CA ASP A 221 -11.23 9.38 5.03
C ASP A 221 -11.00 8.89 3.59
N LYS A 222 -11.05 7.59 3.40
CA LYS A 222 -11.02 6.91 2.12
C LYS A 222 -12.43 6.55 1.74
N TYR A 223 -12.92 7.06 0.64
CA TYR A 223 -14.23 6.75 0.07
C TYR A 223 -14.07 6.03 -1.26
N ASP A 224 -15.14 5.40 -1.71
CA ASP A 224 -15.14 4.60 -2.92
C ASP A 224 -14.04 3.52 -2.86
N PHE A 225 -13.69 3.06 -1.63
CA PHE A 225 -12.69 2.03 -1.45
C PHE A 225 -13.17 0.74 -2.10
N ILE A 226 -12.29 0.14 -2.91
CA ILE A 226 -12.67 -1.00 -3.73
C ILE A 226 -12.74 -2.26 -2.87
N THR A 227 -13.89 -2.89 -2.88
CA THR A 227 -14.18 -4.16 -2.23
C THR A 227 -14.72 -5.16 -3.23
N SER A 228 -15.23 -6.29 -2.77
CA SER A 228 -15.80 -7.34 -3.60
C SER A 228 -17.23 -7.66 -3.23
N ALA A 229 -18.01 -8.04 -4.21
CA ALA A 229 -19.37 -8.51 -4.04
C ALA A 229 -19.64 -9.72 -4.94
N SER A 230 -20.55 -10.61 -4.50
CA SER A 230 -21.04 -11.70 -5.32
C SER A 230 -22.16 -11.20 -6.22
N VAL A 231 -22.10 -11.56 -7.50
CA VAL A 231 -23.13 -11.22 -8.49
C VAL A 231 -23.49 -12.44 -9.32
N GLN A 232 -24.73 -12.50 -9.76
CA GLN A 232 -25.18 -13.49 -10.74
C GLN A 232 -24.91 -12.94 -12.15
N VAL A 233 -24.20 -13.69 -12.96
CA VAL A 233 -23.91 -13.38 -14.37
C VAL A 233 -24.23 -14.59 -15.24
N LYS A 234 -24.48 -14.37 -16.51
CA LYS A 234 -24.67 -15.47 -17.46
C LYS A 234 -23.32 -15.99 -17.94
N ASP A 235 -23.14 -17.30 -17.91
CA ASP A 235 -22.00 -17.97 -18.52
C ASP A 235 -22.16 -17.99 -20.06
N VAL A 236 -21.15 -18.50 -20.74
CA VAL A 236 -21.15 -18.64 -22.21
C VAL A 236 -22.28 -19.55 -22.73
N THR A 237 -22.88 -20.35 -21.88
CA THR A 237 -24.04 -21.22 -22.20
C THR A 237 -25.38 -20.59 -21.87
N GLY A 238 -25.39 -19.37 -21.31
CA GLY A 238 -26.59 -18.64 -20.90
C GLY A 238 -27.14 -19.01 -19.54
N ARG A 239 -26.45 -19.84 -18.73
CA ARG A 239 -26.85 -20.19 -17.36
C ARG A 239 -26.40 -19.11 -16.38
N ASP A 240 -27.21 -18.90 -15.35
CA ASP A 240 -26.83 -17.99 -14.26
C ASP A 240 -25.78 -18.67 -13.38
N VAL A 241 -24.63 -18.04 -13.24
CA VAL A 241 -23.53 -18.46 -12.39
C VAL A 241 -23.13 -17.32 -11.45
N SER A 242 -22.80 -17.69 -10.21
CA SER A 242 -22.28 -16.70 -9.26
C SER A 242 -20.82 -16.38 -9.58
N ARG A 243 -20.52 -15.09 -9.66
CA ARG A 243 -19.14 -14.57 -9.85
C ARG A 243 -18.89 -13.47 -8.84
N THR A 244 -17.63 -13.31 -8.48
CA THR A 244 -17.19 -12.18 -7.66
C THR A 244 -16.76 -11.04 -8.55
N ILE A 245 -17.23 -9.82 -8.26
CA ILE A 245 -16.78 -8.59 -8.92
C ILE A 245 -16.22 -7.60 -7.89
N ARG A 246 -15.44 -6.64 -8.37
CA ARG A 246 -15.02 -5.49 -7.58
C ARG A 246 -16.06 -4.38 -7.64
N ILE A 247 -16.32 -3.72 -6.53
CA ILE A 247 -17.23 -2.58 -6.41
C ILE A 247 -16.65 -1.50 -5.49
N ASN A 248 -17.11 -0.26 -5.67
CA ASN A 248 -16.78 0.86 -4.78
C ASN A 248 -17.86 0.95 -3.70
N SER A 249 -17.69 0.29 -2.58
CA SER A 249 -18.69 0.35 -1.51
C SER A 249 -18.10 0.39 -0.10
N ASP A 250 -16.78 0.44 0.01
CA ASP A 250 -16.09 0.48 1.30
C ASP A 250 -15.55 1.85 1.65
N TYR A 251 -15.16 1.97 2.91
CA TYR A 251 -14.45 3.13 3.41
C TYR A 251 -13.36 2.70 4.40
N ALA A 252 -12.35 3.56 4.55
CA ALA A 252 -11.39 3.46 5.63
C ALA A 252 -11.19 4.84 6.26
N ARG A 253 -10.98 4.87 7.58
CA ARG A 253 -10.70 6.08 8.37
C ARG A 253 -9.38 5.96 9.06
N ILE A 254 -8.55 6.99 8.92
CA ILE A 254 -7.26 7.06 9.60
C ILE A 254 -7.23 8.36 10.37
N ARG A 255 -6.96 8.27 11.67
CA ARG A 255 -6.87 9.43 12.56
C ARG A 255 -5.59 9.33 13.35
N GLY A 256 -4.92 10.45 13.54
CA GLY A 256 -3.68 10.38 14.29
C GLY A 256 -3.12 11.71 14.70
N LEU A 257 -2.08 11.59 15.52
CA LEU A 257 -1.23 12.67 15.99
C LEU A 257 0.20 12.36 15.61
N GLU A 258 0.92 13.37 15.15
CA GLU A 258 2.35 13.26 14.86
C GLU A 258 3.11 14.36 15.58
N ALA A 259 4.25 14.01 16.14
CA ALA A 259 5.18 14.96 16.72
C ALA A 259 6.59 14.68 16.20
N THR A 260 7.26 15.71 15.69
CA THR A 260 8.65 15.61 15.24
C THR A 260 9.47 16.68 15.93
N TYR A 261 10.46 16.24 16.70
CA TYR A 261 11.44 17.10 17.34
C TYR A 261 12.77 17.00 16.61
N ILE A 262 13.36 18.14 16.27
CA ILE A 262 14.65 18.24 15.59
C ILE A 262 15.58 19.07 16.46
N LYS A 263 16.77 18.53 16.71
CA LYS A 263 17.87 19.22 17.40
C LYS A 263 19.09 19.31 16.52
N ARG A 264 19.71 20.50 16.50
CA ARG A 264 21.01 20.72 15.84
C ARG A 264 21.95 21.42 16.82
N VAL A 265 23.14 20.91 16.96
CA VAL A 265 24.16 21.56 17.78
C VAL A 265 25.36 21.88 16.88
N LYS A 266 25.54 23.16 16.56
CA LYS A 266 26.57 23.62 15.65
C LYS A 266 26.61 22.76 14.36
N ARG A 267 27.79 22.27 13.99
CA ARG A 267 27.99 21.41 12.80
C ARG A 267 28.19 19.93 13.15
N TRP A 268 28.32 19.62 14.43
CA TRP A 268 28.73 18.29 14.85
C TRP A 268 27.60 17.33 15.23
N PHE A 269 26.41 17.85 15.57
CA PHE A 269 25.28 17.02 15.94
C PHE A 269 24.00 17.42 15.26
N ARG A 270 23.28 16.44 14.73
CA ARG A 270 21.90 16.55 14.28
C ARG A 270 21.14 15.34 14.78
N GLY A 271 20.02 15.57 15.46
CA GLY A 271 19.09 14.52 15.92
C GLY A 271 17.67 14.84 15.51
N GLN A 272 16.89 13.82 15.28
CA GLN A 272 15.46 13.89 15.05
C GLN A 272 14.77 12.72 15.80
N LEU A 273 13.68 13.06 16.47
CA LEU A 273 12.75 12.10 17.06
C LEU A 273 11.37 12.37 16.47
N SER A 274 10.78 11.37 15.87
CA SER A 274 9.41 11.40 15.35
C SER A 274 8.58 10.36 16.07
N VAL A 275 7.39 10.77 16.53
CA VAL A 275 6.41 9.90 17.18
C VAL A 275 5.11 10.10 16.44
N ALA A 276 4.52 9.02 15.96
CA ALA A 276 3.20 8.99 15.36
C ALA A 276 2.32 8.02 16.14
N TYR A 277 1.14 8.51 16.53
CA TYR A 277 0.05 7.68 17.04
C TYR A 277 -1.12 7.76 16.08
N MET A 278 -1.59 6.63 15.59
CA MET A 278 -2.71 6.58 14.66
C MET A 278 -3.64 5.41 14.94
N THR A 279 -4.86 5.53 14.48
CA THR A 279 -5.82 4.43 14.39
C THR A 279 -6.38 4.38 12.98
N ALA A 280 -6.43 3.18 12.40
CA ALA A 280 -7.01 2.93 11.11
C ALA A 280 -8.15 1.92 11.24
N THR A 281 -9.35 2.33 10.86
CA THR A 281 -10.57 1.54 10.92
C THR A 281 -11.26 1.53 9.56
N GLY A 282 -12.05 0.51 9.29
CA GLY A 282 -12.80 0.39 8.03
C GLY A 282 -13.66 -0.86 8.00
N GLN A 283 -14.28 -1.13 6.86
CA GLN A 283 -15.12 -2.32 6.67
C GLN A 283 -14.36 -3.50 6.08
N SER A 284 -13.35 -3.26 5.22
CA SER A 284 -12.47 -4.31 4.74
C SER A 284 -11.02 -3.84 4.62
N ALA A 285 -10.10 -4.77 4.80
CA ALA A 285 -8.67 -4.49 4.71
C ALA A 285 -8.19 -4.31 3.28
N SER A 286 -8.81 -5.04 2.37
CA SER A 286 -8.52 -5.00 0.94
C SER A 286 -9.62 -5.73 0.16
N ALA A 287 -9.70 -5.40 -1.12
CA ALA A 287 -10.60 -6.11 -2.03
C ALA A 287 -10.28 -7.62 -2.14
N SER A 288 -9.04 -8.03 -1.89
CA SER A 288 -8.65 -9.45 -1.91
C SER A 288 -9.13 -10.20 -0.66
N GLU A 289 -9.19 -9.55 0.47
CA GLU A 289 -9.75 -10.12 1.70
C GLU A 289 -11.24 -10.40 1.53
N THR A 290 -11.98 -9.45 1.02
CA THR A 290 -13.43 -9.62 0.76
C THR A 290 -13.72 -10.73 -0.25
N ILE A 291 -12.84 -10.95 -1.25
CA ILE A 291 -12.97 -12.11 -2.14
C ILE A 291 -12.85 -13.42 -1.36
N LYS A 292 -11.87 -13.55 -0.49
CA LYS A 292 -11.71 -14.77 0.32
C LYS A 292 -12.91 -15.01 1.21
N GLU A 293 -13.44 -13.95 1.81
CA GLU A 293 -14.65 -14.01 2.62
C GLU A 293 -15.85 -14.51 1.82
N ILE A 294 -16.10 -13.93 0.64
CA ILE A 294 -17.20 -14.34 -0.24
C ILE A 294 -17.03 -15.79 -0.71
N LEU A 295 -15.80 -16.20 -1.06
CA LEU A 295 -15.52 -17.56 -1.51
C LEU A 295 -15.73 -18.60 -0.39
N ASN A 296 -15.47 -18.22 0.87
CA ASN A 296 -15.60 -19.10 2.01
C ASN A 296 -17.05 -19.18 2.54
N THR A 297 -17.76 -18.05 2.59
CA THR A 297 -19.08 -17.93 3.22
C THR A 297 -20.24 -17.83 2.23
N GLY A 298 -19.95 -17.60 0.94
CA GLY A 298 -20.93 -17.32 -0.11
C GLY A 298 -21.53 -15.90 -0.07
N ASN A 299 -21.30 -15.16 1.00
CA ASN A 299 -21.78 -13.79 1.18
C ASN A 299 -20.72 -12.92 1.84
N ARG A 300 -20.83 -11.61 1.65
CA ARG A 300 -20.10 -10.65 2.46
C ARG A 300 -20.78 -10.57 3.84
N GLU A 301 -20.05 -10.97 4.87
CA GLU A 301 -20.51 -10.76 6.23
C GLU A 301 -20.16 -9.32 6.65
N ASP A 302 -21.20 -8.61 7.02
CA ASP A 302 -21.26 -7.46 7.90
C ASP A 302 -20.67 -6.10 7.45
N THR A 303 -21.41 -5.09 7.90
CA THR A 303 -21.17 -3.66 7.73
C THR A 303 -20.49 -3.00 8.94
N LYS A 304 -19.95 -3.78 9.89
CA LYS A 304 -19.29 -3.22 11.07
C LYS A 304 -17.92 -2.64 10.74
N GLU A 305 -17.60 -1.54 11.40
CA GLU A 305 -16.27 -0.94 11.37
C GLU A 305 -15.35 -1.66 12.35
N TYR A 306 -14.20 -2.14 11.89
CA TYR A 306 -13.19 -2.79 12.71
C TYR A 306 -11.79 -2.24 12.41
N PRO A 307 -10.80 -2.44 13.29
CA PRO A 307 -9.44 -2.06 13.01
C PRO A 307 -8.90 -2.77 11.77
N LEU A 308 -8.13 -2.07 10.95
CA LEU A 308 -7.54 -2.66 9.75
C LEU A 308 -6.24 -3.40 10.06
N PRO A 309 -5.88 -4.48 9.35
CA PRO A 309 -4.70 -5.30 9.66
C PRO A 309 -3.38 -4.55 9.52
N TRP A 310 -3.35 -3.45 8.76
CA TRP A 310 -2.20 -2.56 8.63
C TRP A 310 -2.19 -1.42 9.66
N ASP A 311 -3.19 -1.34 10.56
CA ASP A 311 -3.20 -0.40 11.66
C ASP A 311 -2.06 -0.72 12.64
N ARG A 312 -1.20 0.27 12.86
CA ARG A 312 -0.09 0.23 13.80
C ARG A 312 -0.15 1.48 14.67
N PRO A 313 -0.75 1.36 15.87
CA PRO A 313 -1.06 2.53 16.69
C PRO A 313 0.14 3.42 17.02
N LEU A 314 1.33 2.87 17.21
CA LEU A 314 2.50 3.65 17.59
C LEU A 314 3.69 3.36 16.65
N ASP A 315 4.24 4.44 16.07
CA ASP A 315 5.48 4.44 15.28
C ASP A 315 6.43 5.49 15.88
N ILE A 316 7.59 5.07 16.36
CA ILE A 316 8.62 5.95 16.90
C ILE A 316 9.88 5.77 16.06
N LYS A 317 10.37 6.87 15.51
CA LYS A 317 11.62 6.91 14.75
C LYS A 317 12.57 7.91 15.39
N PHE A 318 13.78 7.45 15.55
CA PHE A 318 14.85 8.25 16.09
C PHE A 318 16.06 8.14 15.16
N ASN A 319 16.65 9.25 14.79
CA ASN A 319 17.91 9.25 14.05
C ASN A 319 18.85 10.34 14.57
N THR A 320 20.14 10.02 14.62
CA THR A 320 21.18 10.95 15.02
C THR A 320 22.39 10.86 14.12
N LEU A 321 22.95 12.00 13.85
CA LEU A 321 24.19 12.15 13.10
C LEU A 321 25.20 12.94 13.94
N PHE A 322 26.31 12.32 14.25
CA PHE A 322 27.50 12.95 14.78
C PHE A 322 28.53 13.11 13.66
N LEU A 323 28.91 14.33 13.36
CA LEU A 323 29.95 14.65 12.37
C LEU A 323 31.08 15.38 13.08
N LEU A 324 32.13 14.67 13.41
CA LEU A 324 33.27 15.19 14.14
C LEU A 324 34.42 15.48 13.15
N ASN A 325 34.59 16.76 12.84
CA ASN A 325 35.71 17.29 12.06
C ASN A 325 36.72 17.99 12.98
N ASN A 326 37.88 18.30 12.46
CA ASN A 326 38.92 19.03 13.19
C ASN A 326 38.42 20.31 13.85
N ASP A 327 37.39 20.96 13.27
CA ASP A 327 36.81 22.22 13.74
C ASP A 327 35.65 22.00 14.75
N SER A 328 35.35 20.76 15.10
CA SER A 328 34.18 20.48 15.97
C SER A 328 34.35 20.93 17.41
N GLY A 329 35.60 21.08 17.85
CA GLY A 329 35.93 21.53 19.20
C GLY A 329 35.42 20.60 20.31
N LEU A 330 34.94 19.41 19.94
CA LEU A 330 34.35 18.45 20.87
C LEU A 330 35.46 17.58 21.44
N PHE A 331 35.67 17.73 22.72
CA PHE A 331 36.53 16.89 23.56
C PHE A 331 38.03 16.95 23.34
N ASN A 332 38.60 17.76 22.52
CA ASN A 332 40.08 17.84 22.29
C ASN A 332 40.75 16.44 22.14
N VAL A 333 40.00 15.43 21.69
CA VAL A 333 40.47 14.06 21.57
C VAL A 333 40.78 13.77 20.12
N PRO A 334 42.09 13.64 19.75
CA PRO A 334 42.51 13.55 18.32
C PRO A 334 41.87 12.37 17.56
N TRP A 335 41.60 11.25 18.20
CA TRP A 335 41.03 10.09 17.54
C TRP A 335 39.51 10.22 17.25
N LEU A 336 38.82 11.15 17.92
CA LEU A 336 37.41 11.47 17.61
C LEU A 336 37.26 12.39 16.39
N ASN A 337 38.36 13.02 15.92
CA ASN A 337 38.30 13.86 14.74
C ASN A 337 38.16 13.05 13.44
N LYS A 338 37.59 13.64 12.41
CA LYS A 338 37.40 13.01 11.10
C LYS A 338 36.60 11.71 11.18
N MET A 339 35.46 11.76 11.87
CA MET A 339 34.54 10.64 11.94
C MET A 339 33.09 11.09 11.78
N LYS A 340 32.27 10.19 11.28
CA LYS A 340 30.84 10.30 11.16
C LYS A 340 30.22 9.07 11.81
N LEU A 341 29.28 9.30 12.71
CA LEU A 341 28.46 8.24 13.31
C LEU A 341 27.02 8.58 13.07
N TYR A 342 26.31 7.68 12.43
CA TYR A 342 24.86 7.74 12.25
C TYR A 342 24.22 6.58 12.99
N VAL A 343 23.21 6.88 13.78
CA VAL A 343 22.40 5.89 14.48
C VAL A 343 20.95 6.13 14.17
N GLU A 344 20.25 5.09 13.79
CA GLU A 344 18.81 5.08 13.57
C GLU A 344 18.17 4.03 14.46
N GLY A 345 17.07 4.39 15.08
CA GLY A 345 16.24 3.49 15.88
C GLY A 345 14.79 3.58 15.46
N ASN A 346 14.13 2.45 15.35
CA ASN A 346 12.75 2.33 14.95
C ASN A 346 12.00 1.40 15.89
N TYR A 347 10.90 1.88 16.43
CA TYR A 347 9.91 1.09 17.15
C TYR A 347 8.57 1.22 16.43
N ARG A 348 7.89 0.10 16.21
CA ARG A 348 6.53 0.06 15.67
C ARG A 348 5.68 -0.94 16.44
N SER A 349 4.46 -0.56 16.76
CA SER A 349 3.45 -1.52 17.23
C SER A 349 3.34 -2.71 16.27
N GLY A 350 3.06 -3.87 16.82
CA GLY A 350 2.84 -5.09 16.03
C GLY A 350 1.71 -4.94 15.02
N LEU A 351 1.62 -5.90 14.11
CA LEU A 351 0.50 -6.02 13.19
C LEU A 351 -0.75 -6.46 13.93
N ARG A 352 -1.90 -5.97 13.52
CA ARG A 352 -3.17 -6.48 14.02
C ARG A 352 -3.48 -7.84 13.41
N TYR A 353 -4.15 -8.68 14.19
CA TYR A 353 -4.60 -10.00 13.77
C TYR A 353 -5.91 -10.38 14.46
N THR A 354 -6.65 -11.29 13.83
CA THR A 354 -7.82 -11.93 14.41
C THR A 354 -7.34 -13.14 15.21
N PRO A 355 -7.78 -13.31 16.48
CA PRO A 355 -7.41 -14.49 17.26
C PRO A 355 -7.94 -15.77 16.63
N TYR A 356 -7.28 -16.88 16.98
CA TYR A 356 -7.71 -18.23 16.64
C TYR A 356 -8.05 -18.96 17.93
N ASP A 357 -9.24 -19.53 17.96
CA ASP A 357 -9.77 -20.24 19.12
C ASP A 357 -9.47 -21.73 19.03
N PHE A 358 -9.20 -22.33 20.19
CA PHE A 358 -9.13 -23.78 20.28
C PHE A 358 -10.52 -24.38 20.22
N VAL A 359 -10.79 -25.21 19.21
CA VAL A 359 -12.12 -25.80 18.97
C VAL A 359 -12.17 -27.30 19.30
N GLY A 360 -11.03 -27.94 19.52
CA GLY A 360 -10.99 -29.37 19.86
C GLY A 360 -9.72 -30.07 19.42
N TYR A 361 -9.80 -31.39 19.31
CA TYR A 361 -8.70 -32.24 18.85
C TYR A 361 -9.12 -33.05 17.61
N GLU A 362 -8.19 -33.24 16.69
CA GLU A 362 -8.37 -34.14 15.57
C GLU A 362 -8.59 -35.59 16.06
N GLN A 363 -9.60 -36.25 15.51
CA GLN A 363 -10.02 -37.58 15.98
C GLN A 363 -8.89 -38.65 15.88
N TYR A 364 -8.06 -38.59 14.86
CA TYR A 364 -7.04 -39.62 14.60
C TYR A 364 -5.66 -39.26 15.08
N SER A 365 -5.28 -37.98 14.99
CA SER A 365 -3.94 -37.53 15.34
C SER A 365 -3.80 -37.03 16.78
N GLY A 366 -4.94 -36.68 17.42
CA GLY A 366 -4.97 -36.04 18.74
C GLY A 366 -4.40 -34.62 18.74
N ARG A 367 -4.24 -33.99 17.56
CA ARG A 367 -3.69 -32.64 17.46
C ARG A 367 -4.74 -31.59 17.78
N PRO A 368 -4.36 -30.47 18.42
CA PRO A 368 -5.27 -29.40 18.68
C PRO A 368 -5.71 -28.73 17.38
N ILE A 369 -6.99 -28.40 17.28
CA ILE A 369 -7.58 -27.66 16.16
C ILE A 369 -7.76 -26.21 16.60
N TYR A 370 -7.19 -25.30 15.83
CA TYR A 370 -7.35 -23.85 16.01
C TYR A 370 -8.00 -23.26 14.75
N GLU A 371 -9.11 -22.59 14.94
CA GLU A 371 -9.86 -21.93 13.86
C GLU A 371 -10.00 -20.44 14.14
N VAL A 372 -10.13 -19.65 13.09
CA VAL A 372 -10.31 -18.20 13.23
C VAL A 372 -11.58 -17.93 14.05
N SER A 373 -11.49 -16.98 14.99
CA SER A 373 -12.66 -16.56 15.76
C SER A 373 -13.78 -16.07 14.85
N THR A 374 -14.98 -16.55 15.09
CA THR A 374 -16.19 -16.16 14.35
C THR A 374 -16.89 -14.95 14.97
N ASP A 375 -16.41 -14.41 16.10
CA ASP A 375 -16.94 -13.16 16.64
C ASP A 375 -16.50 -11.97 15.81
N PRO A 376 -17.41 -11.24 15.16
CA PRO A 376 -17.07 -10.06 14.38
C PRO A 376 -16.35 -8.97 15.18
N ASN A 377 -16.50 -8.93 16.51
CA ASN A 377 -15.81 -7.96 17.36
C ASN A 377 -14.33 -8.29 17.56
N GLU A 378 -13.93 -9.52 17.30
CA GLU A 378 -12.55 -9.98 17.44
C GLU A 378 -11.74 -9.84 16.15
N ARG A 379 -12.38 -9.45 15.05
CA ARG A 379 -11.70 -9.23 13.77
C ARG A 379 -10.65 -8.14 13.90
N TYR A 380 -9.37 -8.51 13.73
CA TYR A 380 -8.19 -7.64 13.91
C TYR A 380 -8.13 -6.89 15.25
N SER A 381 -8.74 -7.45 16.31
CA SER A 381 -8.80 -6.83 17.62
C SER A 381 -7.45 -6.84 18.34
N LEU A 382 -6.64 -7.87 18.13
CA LEU A 382 -5.38 -8.05 18.82
C LEU A 382 -4.20 -7.43 18.06
N ILE A 383 -3.19 -7.02 18.82
CA ILE A 383 -1.92 -6.51 18.30
C ILE A 383 -0.84 -7.54 18.62
N GLY A 384 -0.12 -7.99 17.60
CA GLY A 384 0.98 -8.92 17.73
C GLY A 384 2.25 -8.27 18.30
N LYS A 385 3.32 -9.05 18.35
CA LYS A 385 4.62 -8.58 18.86
C LYS A 385 5.12 -7.35 18.11
N ASP A 386 5.57 -6.36 18.85
CA ASP A 386 6.14 -5.11 18.35
C ASP A 386 7.46 -5.33 17.59
N TRP A 387 7.76 -4.38 16.73
CA TRP A 387 9.03 -4.32 16.01
C TRP A 387 9.96 -3.28 16.64
N LEU A 388 11.19 -3.69 16.86
CA LEU A 388 12.25 -2.81 17.34
C LEU A 388 13.55 -3.15 16.65
N TRP A 389 14.21 -2.16 16.05
CA TRP A 389 15.55 -2.33 15.50
C TRP A 389 16.34 -1.04 15.58
N PHE A 390 17.65 -1.18 15.63
CA PHE A 390 18.60 -0.08 15.58
C PHE A 390 19.66 -0.38 14.53
N ASP A 391 19.97 0.64 13.74
CA ASP A 391 21.00 0.59 12.71
C ASP A 391 22.10 1.58 13.03
N LEU A 392 23.34 1.24 12.69
CA LEU A 392 24.50 2.05 12.95
C LEU A 392 25.37 2.11 11.69
N ASN A 393 25.75 3.33 11.33
CA ASN A 393 26.73 3.59 10.28
C ASN A 393 27.87 4.41 10.86
N PHE A 394 29.05 3.83 10.89
CA PHE A 394 30.27 4.48 11.32
C PHE A 394 31.22 4.68 10.15
N TYR A 395 31.77 5.86 10.05
CA TYR A 395 32.73 6.23 9.02
C TYR A 395 33.87 7.01 9.66
N LYS A 396 35.11 6.55 9.49
CA LYS A 396 36.32 7.17 9.99
C LYS A 396 37.29 7.38 8.82
N TRP A 397 37.88 8.57 8.71
CA TRP A 397 38.87 8.82 7.67
C TRP A 397 40.15 9.45 8.19
N TRP A 398 41.24 9.17 7.49
CA TRP A 398 42.53 9.70 7.73
C TRP A 398 43.05 10.32 6.43
N SER A 399 43.54 11.56 6.49
CA SER A 399 44.09 12.27 5.33
C SER A 399 45.58 12.39 5.44
N PHE A 400 46.28 11.78 4.51
CA PHE A 400 47.72 11.90 4.32
C PHE A 400 48.02 12.80 3.10
N LYS A 401 49.31 13.16 2.86
CA LYS A 401 49.65 14.09 1.79
C LYS A 401 49.13 13.64 0.40
N LYS A 402 49.23 12.36 0.09
CA LYS A 402 48.87 11.79 -1.22
C LYS A 402 47.72 10.81 -1.19
N VAL A 403 47.26 10.45 -0.01
CA VAL A 403 46.28 9.36 0.18
C VAL A 403 45.26 9.74 1.25
N GLU A 404 44.02 9.40 1.02
CA GLU A 404 42.98 9.39 2.02
C GLU A 404 42.54 7.95 2.24
N LEU A 405 42.64 7.50 3.47
CA LEU A 405 42.14 6.18 3.93
C LEU A 405 40.84 6.39 4.65
N ALA A 406 39.83 5.58 4.35
CA ALA A 406 38.61 5.58 5.13
C ALA A 406 38.18 4.15 5.53
N TRP A 407 37.66 4.05 6.72
CA TRP A 407 37.08 2.82 7.28
C TRP A 407 35.62 3.03 7.54
N THR A 408 34.80 2.09 7.07
CA THR A 408 33.36 2.07 7.23
C THR A 408 32.92 0.84 7.99
N ILE A 409 31.96 1.00 8.89
CA ILE A 409 31.23 -0.10 9.55
C ILE A 409 29.75 0.23 9.39
N GLU A 410 29.00 -0.71 8.87
CA GLU A 410 27.56 -0.66 8.78
C GLU A 410 26.99 -1.87 9.51
N ILE A 411 26.12 -1.62 10.48
CA ILE A 411 25.45 -2.64 11.26
C ILE A 411 23.96 -2.39 11.16
N THR A 412 23.21 -3.31 10.57
CA THR A 412 21.76 -3.31 10.59
C THR A 412 21.25 -4.23 11.69
N ASN A 413 20.16 -3.83 12.34
CA ASN A 413 19.57 -4.55 13.47
C ASN A 413 20.61 -4.92 14.55
N ILE A 414 21.31 -3.92 15.10
CA ILE A 414 22.43 -4.10 16.04
C ILE A 414 22.05 -4.97 17.26
N LEU A 415 20.81 -4.89 17.74
CA LEU A 415 20.30 -5.67 18.86
C LEU A 415 19.96 -7.12 18.47
N ASN A 416 19.98 -7.44 17.17
CA ASN A 416 19.57 -8.73 16.63
C ASN A 416 18.15 -9.14 17.05
N ASN A 417 17.23 -8.18 17.13
CA ASN A 417 15.85 -8.46 17.47
C ASN A 417 15.17 -9.26 16.36
N GLN A 418 14.45 -10.29 16.79
CA GLN A 418 13.61 -11.09 15.91
C GLN A 418 12.25 -10.39 15.77
N ASN A 419 12.16 -9.48 14.81
CA ASN A 419 10.92 -8.78 14.47
C ASN A 419 10.08 -9.68 13.56
N PRO A 420 8.83 -10.00 13.92
CA PRO A 420 8.01 -10.91 13.13
C PRO A 420 7.58 -10.27 11.82
N ALA A 421 7.85 -10.93 10.69
CA ALA A 421 7.25 -10.60 9.40
C ALA A 421 5.85 -11.20 9.27
N ILE A 422 5.67 -12.41 9.83
CA ILE A 422 4.40 -13.13 9.85
C ILE A 422 4.03 -13.37 11.32
N ILE A 423 2.82 -13.01 11.70
CA ILE A 423 2.27 -13.27 13.03
C ILE A 423 1.54 -14.61 13.01
N ASN A 424 1.89 -15.50 13.94
CA ASN A 424 1.08 -16.66 14.26
C ASN A 424 -0.15 -16.19 15.08
N PRO A 425 -1.37 -16.26 14.54
CA PRO A 425 -2.55 -15.68 15.19
C PRO A 425 -3.00 -16.46 16.43
N VAL A 426 -2.44 -17.65 16.70
CA VAL A 426 -2.70 -18.38 17.94
C VAL A 426 -1.85 -17.82 19.07
N THR A 427 -0.63 -17.35 18.80
CA THR A 427 0.32 -16.91 19.83
C THR A 427 0.60 -15.42 19.85
N GLY A 428 0.20 -14.68 18.80
CA GLY A 428 0.47 -13.25 18.64
C GLY A 428 1.93 -12.89 18.34
N ARG A 429 2.79 -13.86 18.05
CA ARG A 429 4.22 -13.68 17.72
C ARG A 429 4.62 -14.52 16.52
N ALA A 430 5.83 -14.34 16.02
CA ALA A 430 6.34 -15.26 14.99
C ALA A 430 6.39 -16.68 15.57
N TYR A 431 6.08 -17.66 14.71
CA TYR A 431 6.13 -19.07 15.10
C TYR A 431 7.50 -19.45 15.65
N GLN A 432 7.51 -20.19 16.74
CA GLN A 432 8.67 -20.87 17.30
C GLN A 432 8.40 -22.38 17.31
N TYR A 433 9.45 -23.18 17.28
CA TYR A 433 9.32 -24.63 17.30
C TYR A 433 8.48 -25.08 18.51
N GLY A 434 7.44 -25.89 18.24
CA GLY A 434 6.50 -26.37 19.26
C GLY A 434 5.30 -25.45 19.52
N ASP A 435 5.23 -24.27 18.90
CA ASP A 435 4.06 -23.42 19.04
C ASP A 435 2.82 -24.05 18.37
N PRO A 436 1.63 -23.87 18.95
CA PRO A 436 0.39 -24.16 18.26
C PRO A 436 0.25 -23.27 17.04
N VAL A 437 -0.33 -23.80 15.98
CA VAL A 437 -0.54 -23.10 14.70
C VAL A 437 -1.98 -23.25 14.23
N PRO A 438 -2.47 -22.29 13.41
CA PRO A 438 -3.74 -22.44 12.73
C PRO A 438 -3.81 -23.76 11.97
N THR A 439 -4.97 -24.40 11.98
CA THR A 439 -5.17 -25.68 11.28
C THR A 439 -4.88 -25.54 9.78
N GLU A 440 -5.22 -24.40 9.20
CA GLU A 440 -4.97 -24.11 7.78
C GLU A 440 -3.50 -23.92 7.41
N TRP A 441 -2.61 -23.66 8.39
CA TRP A 441 -1.17 -23.56 8.14
C TRP A 441 -0.49 -24.92 7.98
N ARG A 442 -1.22 -25.98 8.27
CA ARG A 442 -0.72 -27.35 8.13
C ARG A 442 -0.73 -27.74 6.65
N ASP A 443 0.39 -28.20 6.16
CA ASP A 443 0.48 -28.66 4.78
C ASP A 443 -0.33 -29.98 4.63
N PRO A 444 -1.39 -30.01 3.80
CA PRO A 444 -2.18 -31.21 3.59
C PRO A 444 -1.38 -32.38 2.99
N ILE A 445 -0.28 -32.11 2.29
CA ILE A 445 0.61 -33.16 1.72
C ILE A 445 1.40 -33.85 2.84
N PHE A 446 1.80 -33.12 3.86
CA PHE A 446 2.50 -33.65 5.04
C PHE A 446 1.56 -34.02 6.18
N ASN A 447 0.27 -33.96 5.95
CA ASN A 447 -0.79 -34.21 6.95
C ASN A 447 -1.28 -35.66 6.94
N ASP A 448 -0.58 -36.59 6.32
CA ASP A 448 -0.95 -38.00 6.40
C ASP A 448 -0.66 -38.52 7.82
N PRO A 449 -1.70 -38.82 8.62
CA PRO A 449 -1.52 -39.33 9.99
C PRO A 449 -0.74 -40.67 10.02
N ARG A 450 -0.53 -41.28 8.88
CA ARG A 450 0.26 -42.55 8.74
C ARG A 450 1.74 -42.26 8.49
N ASP A 451 2.13 -41.03 8.12
CA ASP A 451 3.52 -40.63 7.96
C ASP A 451 4.06 -40.01 9.25
N PRO A 452 4.96 -40.70 9.99
CA PRO A 452 5.53 -40.17 11.21
C PRO A 452 6.37 -38.89 11.01
N ARG A 453 6.67 -38.54 9.74
CA ARG A 453 7.34 -37.29 9.39
C ARG A 453 6.36 -36.14 9.20
N SER A 454 5.06 -36.40 9.22
CA SER A 454 4.01 -35.39 9.16
C SER A 454 3.90 -34.60 10.45
N ASP A 455 5.03 -34.15 10.95
CA ASP A 455 5.09 -33.23 12.08
C ASP A 455 4.75 -31.83 11.56
N ASN A 456 3.48 -31.55 11.43
CA ASN A 456 2.82 -30.40 10.80
C ASN A 456 3.22 -29.04 11.35
N GLN A 457 4.40 -28.93 11.86
CA GLN A 457 4.92 -27.65 12.26
C GLN A 457 5.42 -26.94 11.01
N PRO A 458 5.07 -25.66 10.83
CA PRO A 458 5.68 -24.86 9.79
C PRO A 458 7.19 -25.04 9.90
N PRO A 459 7.89 -25.36 8.80
CA PRO A 459 9.34 -25.51 8.83
C PRO A 459 9.96 -24.23 9.37
N ASP A 460 11.14 -24.33 9.93
CA ASP A 460 11.87 -23.16 10.42
C ASP A 460 12.21 -22.26 9.22
N ASN A 461 11.26 -21.38 8.88
CA ASN A 461 11.30 -20.52 7.71
C ASN A 461 11.84 -19.15 8.12
N PRO A 462 13.03 -18.75 7.65
CA PRO A 462 13.60 -17.44 7.95
C PRO A 462 12.72 -16.27 7.51
N ALA A 463 11.82 -16.48 6.54
CA ALA A 463 10.84 -15.48 6.10
C ALA A 463 9.83 -15.07 7.19
N ARG A 464 9.72 -15.81 8.29
CA ARG A 464 8.89 -15.44 9.46
C ARG A 464 9.38 -14.20 10.17
N TYR A 465 10.65 -13.89 10.03
CA TYR A 465 11.30 -12.76 10.66
C TYR A 465 11.79 -11.76 9.63
N MET A 466 11.84 -10.51 10.03
CA MET A 466 12.56 -9.47 9.31
C MET A 466 14.07 -9.78 9.33
N ALA A 467 14.84 -9.04 8.53
CA ALA A 467 16.28 -9.20 8.44
C ALA A 467 16.94 -9.22 9.83
N GLN A 468 17.76 -10.23 10.06
CA GLN A 468 18.59 -10.35 11.25
C GLN A 468 19.75 -9.35 11.19
N ARG A 469 20.57 -9.32 12.26
CA ARG A 469 21.75 -8.48 12.30
C ARG A 469 22.69 -8.80 11.16
N HIS A 470 23.04 -7.76 10.40
CA HIS A 470 24.04 -7.83 9.36
C HIS A 470 25.13 -6.82 9.63
N ILE A 471 26.38 -7.23 9.51
CA ILE A 471 27.55 -6.38 9.75
C ILE A 471 28.39 -6.36 8.47
N MET A 472 28.60 -5.17 7.93
CA MET A 472 29.52 -4.93 6.85
C MET A 472 30.66 -4.02 7.30
N THR A 473 31.86 -4.31 6.87
CA THR A 473 33.00 -3.40 7.06
C THR A 473 33.77 -3.24 5.75
N GLY A 474 34.25 -2.04 5.52
CA GLY A 474 34.96 -1.72 4.29
C GLY A 474 36.10 -0.74 4.51
N ILE A 475 37.14 -0.86 3.72
CA ILE A 475 38.24 0.08 3.69
C ILE A 475 38.30 0.68 2.26
N SER A 476 38.34 1.98 2.19
CA SER A 476 38.57 2.70 0.90
C SER A 476 39.82 3.50 0.94
N VAL A 477 40.54 3.49 -0.18
CA VAL A 477 41.77 4.26 -0.39
C VAL A 477 41.55 5.16 -1.59
N LYS A 478 41.68 6.45 -1.40
CA LYS A 478 41.62 7.48 -2.45
C LYS A 478 42.97 8.17 -2.62
N PHE A 479 43.52 8.11 -3.81
CA PHE A 479 44.71 8.84 -4.17
C PHE A 479 44.31 10.28 -4.55
N LYS A 480 45.14 11.29 -4.08
CA LYS A 480 44.93 12.72 -4.33
C LYS A 480 45.75 13.18 -5.47
#